data_29d44fc8357290302d2fdb61d5a08f34
#
_entry.id   29d44fc8357290302d2fdb61d5a08f34
#
_cell.length_a   1.000
_cell.length_b   1.000
_cell.length_c   1.000
_cell.angle_alpha   90.00
_cell.angle_beta   90.00
_cell.angle_gamma   90.00
#
_symmetry.space_group_name_H-M   'P 1'
#
loop_
_entity.id
_entity.type
_entity.pdbx_description
1 polymer ?
#
loop_
_entity_poly.entity_id
_entity_poly.type
_entity_poly.pdbx_seq_one_letter_code
_entity_poly.pdbx_strand_id
1 'polypeptide(L)'
;EPHVIGRPKKYIRGDQFVGKIWVTNDHFHSIPDAKIFWCITDTEGNRVKEKTFTLDLREDSAEVVDTIKWKIPEDYVGEYKISMCVEDGTGNILSRNSTVIMATE
;
A
#
# COMPACT_ATOMS: atom_id res chain seq x y z
N GLU A 1 13.64 5.28 -2.22
CA GLU A 1 12.25 5.30 -2.00
C GLU A 1 11.45 4.96 -3.26
N PRO A 2 10.59 4.00 -3.17
CA PRO A 2 9.84 3.55 -4.33
C PRO A 2 8.78 4.57 -4.75
N HIS A 3 8.50 4.59 -6.01
CA HIS A 3 7.46 5.42 -6.56
C HIS A 3 7.03 4.82 -7.88
N VAL A 4 5.87 5.23 -8.33
CA VAL A 4 5.34 4.73 -9.58
C VAL A 4 5.91 5.54 -10.74
N ILE A 5 6.38 4.83 -11.73
CA ILE A 5 6.89 5.44 -12.95
C ILE A 5 6.08 4.87 -14.10
N GLY A 6 5.56 5.74 -14.96
CA GLY A 6 4.84 5.32 -16.12
C GLY A 6 3.34 5.28 -15.92
N ARG A 7 2.68 4.43 -16.67
CA ARG A 7 1.21 4.38 -16.68
C ARG A 7 0.66 3.57 -15.55
N PRO A 8 -0.56 3.91 -15.07
CA PRO A 8 -1.26 3.06 -14.12
C PRO A 8 -1.50 1.69 -14.72
N LYS A 9 -1.38 0.66 -13.88
CA LYS A 9 -1.70 -0.68 -14.29
C LYS A 9 -3.19 -0.84 -14.42
N LYS A 10 -3.63 -1.55 -15.46
CA LYS A 10 -5.05 -1.71 -15.76
C LYS A 10 -5.56 -3.05 -15.27
N TYR A 11 -6.75 -3.03 -14.70
CA TYR A 11 -7.46 -4.21 -14.24
C TYR A 11 -8.89 -4.16 -14.76
N ILE A 12 -9.48 -5.31 -15.01
CA ILE A 12 -10.87 -5.37 -15.43
C ILE A 12 -11.75 -5.29 -14.19
N ARG A 13 -12.80 -4.47 -14.24
CA ARG A 13 -13.74 -4.39 -13.12
C ARG A 13 -14.29 -5.77 -12.81
N GLY A 14 -14.49 -6.05 -11.52
CA GLY A 14 -14.93 -7.35 -11.06
C GLY A 14 -13.81 -8.34 -10.82
N ASP A 15 -12.60 -8.08 -11.34
CA ASP A 15 -11.46 -8.95 -11.10
C ASP A 15 -10.88 -8.71 -9.71
N GLN A 16 -10.10 -9.65 -9.25
CA GLN A 16 -9.42 -9.52 -7.99
C GLN A 16 -8.06 -8.87 -8.18
N PHE A 17 -7.83 -7.80 -7.42
CA PHE A 17 -6.51 -7.19 -7.33
C PHE A 17 -5.72 -7.90 -6.24
N VAL A 18 -4.47 -8.24 -6.54
CA VAL A 18 -3.54 -8.79 -5.55
C VAL A 18 -2.27 -7.95 -5.62
N GLY A 19 -1.90 -7.37 -4.50
CA GLY A 19 -0.69 -6.56 -4.41
C GLY A 19 0.07 -6.85 -3.14
N LYS A 20 1.40 -6.80 -3.23
CA LYS A 20 2.26 -7.03 -2.07
C LYS A 20 2.77 -5.70 -1.54
N ILE A 21 2.77 -5.57 -0.22
CA ILE A 21 3.32 -4.40 0.46
C ILE A 21 4.73 -4.75 0.91
N TRP A 22 5.70 -4.04 0.36
CA TRP A 22 7.12 -4.18 0.72
C TRP A 22 7.51 -3.05 1.65
N VAL A 23 8.30 -3.37 2.66
CA VAL A 23 8.91 -2.36 3.52
C VAL A 23 10.41 -2.61 3.57
N THR A 24 11.17 -1.54 3.40
CA THR A 24 12.63 -1.58 3.46
C THR A 24 13.09 -0.83 4.69
N ASN A 25 13.92 -1.47 5.49
CA ASN A 25 14.59 -0.83 6.62
C ASN A 25 16.07 -0.76 6.31
N ASP A 26 16.57 0.44 5.96
CA ASP A 26 17.97 0.67 5.63
C ASP A 26 18.81 1.01 6.85
N HIS A 27 18.22 1.02 8.02
CA HIS A 27 18.93 1.37 9.24
C HIS A 27 19.75 0.19 9.76
N PHE A 28 20.77 0.51 10.52
CA PHE A 28 21.63 -0.51 11.13
C PHE A 28 21.02 -1.16 12.36
N HIS A 29 19.84 -0.74 12.75
CA HIS A 29 19.15 -1.30 13.90
C HIS A 29 17.70 -1.61 13.51
N SER A 30 17.11 -2.53 14.26
CA SER A 30 15.71 -2.87 14.06
C SER A 30 14.82 -1.71 14.52
N ILE A 31 13.61 -1.67 13.98
CA ILE A 31 12.61 -0.68 14.34
C ILE A 31 11.46 -1.45 14.98
N PRO A 32 11.35 -1.42 16.32
CA PRO A 32 10.26 -2.12 17.00
C PRO A 32 8.95 -1.35 16.86
N ASP A 33 7.85 -2.08 16.88
CA ASP A 33 6.52 -1.50 16.88
C ASP A 33 6.27 -0.53 15.73
N ALA A 34 6.83 -0.84 14.58
CA ALA A 34 6.56 -0.04 13.39
C ALA A 34 5.10 -0.19 13.01
N LYS A 35 4.44 0.93 12.73
CA LYS A 35 3.02 0.94 12.37
C LYS A 35 2.90 1.05 10.86
N ILE A 36 2.23 0.09 10.27
CA ILE A 36 2.00 0.06 8.83
C ILE A 36 0.53 0.34 8.59
N PHE A 37 0.27 1.29 7.71
CA PHE A 37 -1.08 1.62 7.28
C PHE A 37 -1.13 1.61 5.77
N TRP A 38 -2.15 0.95 5.21
CA TRP A 38 -2.41 1.08 3.79
C TRP A 38 -3.89 1.26 3.55
N CYS A 39 -4.24 1.92 2.46
CA CYS A 39 -5.63 2.10 2.08
C CYS A 39 -5.77 2.18 0.57
N ILE A 40 -6.96 1.89 0.11
CA ILE A 40 -7.36 2.04 -1.28
C ILE A 40 -8.44 3.10 -1.32
N THR A 41 -8.24 4.15 -2.13
CA THR A 41 -9.22 5.24 -2.26
C THR A 41 -9.68 5.34 -3.70
N ASP A 42 -10.93 5.76 -3.86
CA ASP A 42 -11.49 6.03 -5.19
C ASP A 42 -11.16 7.46 -5.63
N THR A 43 -11.69 7.87 -6.77
CA THR A 43 -11.39 9.21 -7.31
C THR A 43 -11.97 10.34 -6.47
N GLU A 44 -12.93 10.03 -5.61
CA GLU A 44 -13.54 11.04 -4.74
C GLU A 44 -12.86 11.09 -3.37
N GLY A 45 -11.81 10.28 -3.17
CA GLY A 45 -11.11 10.26 -1.91
C GLY A 45 -11.71 9.35 -0.86
N ASN A 46 -12.75 8.60 -1.19
CA ASN A 46 -13.37 7.67 -0.25
C ASN A 46 -12.51 6.43 -0.11
N ARG A 47 -12.28 6.02 1.13
CA ARG A 47 -11.54 4.78 1.40
C ARG A 47 -12.46 3.59 1.19
N VAL A 48 -12.09 2.72 0.25
CA VAL A 48 -12.87 1.52 -0.03
C VAL A 48 -12.31 0.30 0.69
N LYS A 49 -11.06 0.37 1.13
CA LYS A 49 -10.45 -0.67 1.94
C LYS A 49 -9.24 -0.08 2.65
N GLU A 50 -9.00 -0.51 3.90
CA GLU A 50 -7.85 -0.04 4.65
C GLU A 50 -7.47 -1.06 5.70
N LYS A 51 -6.23 -0.97 6.16
CA LYS A 51 -5.73 -1.83 7.22
C LYS A 51 -4.59 -1.14 7.94
N THR A 52 -4.53 -1.31 9.25
CA THR A 52 -3.44 -0.83 10.09
C THR A 52 -2.97 -1.99 10.95
N PHE A 53 -1.66 -2.14 11.05
CA PHE A 53 -1.09 -3.17 11.92
C PHE A 53 0.31 -2.74 12.33
N THR A 54 0.88 -3.43 13.33
CA THR A 54 2.23 -3.16 13.80
C THR A 54 3.07 -4.41 13.67
N LEU A 55 4.35 -4.20 13.46
CA LEU A 55 5.34 -5.28 13.48
C LEU A 55 6.72 -4.68 13.71
N ASP A 56 7.66 -5.56 14.07
CA ASP A 56 9.05 -5.15 14.21
C ASP A 56 9.72 -5.28 12.84
N LEU A 57 10.44 -4.23 12.44
CA LEU A 57 11.20 -4.26 11.20
C LEU A 57 12.64 -4.61 11.52
N ARG A 58 13.14 -5.66 10.88
CA ARG A 58 14.52 -6.08 11.08
C ARG A 58 15.46 -5.08 10.44
N GLU A 59 16.65 -5.00 11.03
CA GLU A 59 17.69 -4.14 10.51
C GLU A 59 18.11 -4.58 9.11
N ASP A 60 18.44 -3.60 8.29
CA ASP A 60 19.00 -3.82 6.95
C ASP A 60 18.24 -4.88 6.15
N SER A 61 16.93 -4.74 6.09
CA SER A 61 16.09 -5.73 5.46
C SER A 61 15.07 -5.10 4.52
N ALA A 62 14.59 -5.92 3.59
CA ALA A 62 13.45 -5.60 2.75
C ALA A 62 12.56 -6.82 2.77
N GLU A 63 11.28 -6.64 3.08
CA GLU A 63 10.39 -7.79 3.21
C GLU A 63 8.95 -7.43 2.86
N VAL A 64 8.21 -8.45 2.44
CA VAL A 64 6.79 -8.32 2.22
C VAL A 64 6.12 -8.40 3.59
N VAL A 65 5.42 -7.35 3.97
CA VAL A 65 4.78 -7.28 5.28
C VAL A 65 3.29 -7.54 5.20
N ASP A 66 2.70 -7.46 4.02
CA ASP A 66 1.29 -7.77 3.83
C ASP A 66 1.00 -8.01 2.36
N THR A 67 -0.13 -8.66 2.10
CA THR A 67 -0.64 -8.85 0.75
C THR A 67 -2.07 -8.33 0.72
N ILE A 68 -2.33 -7.39 -0.18
CA ILE A 68 -3.68 -6.86 -0.38
C ILE A 68 -4.40 -7.77 -1.36
N LYS A 69 -5.57 -8.27 -0.95
CA LYS A 69 -6.46 -9.01 -1.84
C LYS A 69 -7.78 -8.28 -1.83
N TRP A 70 -8.19 -7.78 -2.98
CA TRP A 70 -9.35 -6.92 -3.05
C TRP A 70 -10.08 -7.15 -4.38
N LYS A 71 -11.39 -7.40 -4.28
CA LYS A 71 -12.20 -7.54 -5.48
C LYS A 71 -12.62 -6.16 -5.95
N ILE A 72 -12.25 -5.82 -7.18
CA ILE A 72 -12.60 -4.55 -7.78
C ILE A 72 -14.09 -4.53 -8.05
N PRO A 73 -14.82 -3.48 -7.61
CA PRO A 73 -16.26 -3.41 -7.85
C PRO A 73 -16.59 -3.49 -9.33
N GLU A 74 -17.73 -4.08 -9.63
CA GLU A 74 -18.17 -4.25 -11.02
C GLU A 74 -18.94 -3.04 -11.55
N ASP A 75 -19.37 -2.16 -10.67
CA ASP A 75 -20.19 -1.02 -11.02
C ASP A 75 -19.42 0.28 -11.16
N TYR A 76 -18.10 0.20 -11.21
CA TYR A 76 -17.27 1.40 -11.26
C TYR A 76 -16.10 1.20 -12.21
N VAL A 77 -15.90 2.17 -13.09
CA VAL A 77 -14.75 2.23 -13.98
C VAL A 77 -14.04 3.53 -13.67
N GLY A 78 -12.73 3.46 -13.40
CA GLY A 78 -11.97 4.64 -13.06
C GLY A 78 -10.73 4.29 -12.26
N GLU A 79 -10.13 5.30 -11.68
CA GLU A 79 -8.87 5.15 -10.96
C GLU A 79 -9.08 4.84 -9.49
N TYR A 80 -8.19 4.04 -8.97
CA TYR A 80 -8.04 3.82 -7.52
C TYR A 80 -6.61 4.12 -7.15
N LYS A 81 -6.44 4.73 -5.98
CA LYS A 81 -5.12 5.02 -5.44
C LYS A 81 -4.87 4.10 -4.25
N ILE A 82 -3.73 3.42 -4.27
CA ILE A 82 -3.30 2.57 -3.17
C ILE A 82 -2.17 3.29 -2.48
N SER A 83 -2.36 3.61 -1.21
CA SER A 83 -1.40 4.38 -0.42
C SER A 83 -0.91 3.55 0.75
N MET A 84 0.34 3.76 1.13
CA MET A 84 0.95 3.06 2.24
C MET A 84 1.81 4.03 3.02
N CYS A 85 1.81 3.88 4.34
CA CYS A 85 2.61 4.69 5.25
C CYS A 85 3.20 3.80 6.33
N VAL A 86 4.45 4.06 6.67
CA VAL A 86 5.15 3.36 7.74
C VAL A 86 5.61 4.40 8.76
N GLU A 87 5.26 4.18 10.03
CA GLU A 87 5.68 5.03 11.13
C GLU A 87 6.48 4.21 12.14
N ASP A 88 7.39 4.86 12.86
CA ASP A 88 8.05 4.18 13.97
C ASP A 88 7.14 4.18 15.21
N GLY A 89 7.62 3.58 16.30
CA GLY A 89 6.83 3.47 17.53
C GLY A 89 6.51 4.79 18.20
N THR A 90 7.17 5.88 17.78
CA THR A 90 6.91 7.21 18.33
C THR A 90 6.06 8.09 17.42
N GLY A 91 5.64 7.56 16.27
CA GLY A 91 4.77 8.29 15.35
C GLY A 91 5.50 9.03 14.25
N ASN A 92 6.82 8.93 14.16
CA ASN A 92 7.57 9.54 13.07
C ASN A 92 7.36 8.76 11.79
N ILE A 93 7.10 9.46 10.70
CA ILE A 93 6.88 8.83 9.41
C ILE A 93 8.23 8.42 8.83
N LEU A 94 8.37 7.14 8.53
CA LEU A 94 9.59 6.58 7.96
C LEU A 94 9.49 6.47 6.45
N SER A 95 8.30 6.23 5.91
CA SER A 95 8.13 6.01 4.48
C SER A 95 6.68 6.23 4.09
N ARG A 96 6.49 6.75 2.88
CA ARG A 96 5.18 6.87 2.26
C ARG A 96 5.29 6.52 0.79
N ASN A 97 4.33 5.76 0.32
CA ASN A 97 4.26 5.39 -1.09
C ASN A 97 2.82 5.37 -1.55
N SER A 98 2.64 5.61 -2.84
CA SER A 98 1.34 5.41 -3.44
C SER A 98 1.51 4.95 -4.88
N THR A 99 0.51 4.24 -5.36
CA THR A 99 0.43 3.84 -6.75
C THR A 99 -1.02 3.96 -7.18
N VAL A 100 -1.23 4.06 -8.49
CA VAL A 100 -2.57 4.19 -9.06
C VAL A 100 -2.82 2.99 -9.94
N ILE A 101 -4.00 2.42 -9.83
CA ILE A 101 -4.47 1.40 -10.75
C ILE A 101 -5.72 1.91 -11.45
N MET A 102 -6.02 1.35 -12.61
CA MET A 102 -7.16 1.74 -13.41
C MET A 102 -8.10 0.55 -13.56
N ALA A 103 -9.34 0.70 -13.12
CA ALA A 103 -10.38 -0.29 -13.35
C ALA A 103 -11.05 0.03 -14.68
N THR A 104 -11.11 -0.96 -15.57
CA THR A 104 -11.67 -0.79 -16.92
C THR A 104 -12.77 -1.82 -17.17
N GLU A 105 -13.44 -1.64 -18.27
CA GLU A 105 -14.47 -2.61 -18.69
C GLU A 105 -13.87 -3.88 -19.23
#